data_853fae7250d98331592d628bfd533611
#
_entry.id   853fae7250d98331592d628bfd533611
#
_cell.length_a   1.000
_cell.length_b   1.000
_cell.length_c   1.000
_cell.angle_alpha   90.00
_cell.angle_beta   90.00
_cell.angle_gamma   90.00
#
_symmetry.space_group_name_H-M   'P 1'
#
loop_
_entity.id
_entity.type
_entity.pdbx_description
1 polymer ?
#
loop_
_entity_poly.entity_id
_entity_poly.type
_entity_poly.pdbx_seq_one_letter_code
_entity_poly.pdbx_strand_id
1 'polypeptide(L)'
;MIMLVLFTGCSFGKKTEEKKDVSVRYDGDDIIYKTKVNENTNMVKVYVNIDQAVLIMNEKEPINVFTSAGVYEQEWDDKARNSDIYFLKVGGYTDYRWVAQSNDFVDSRIGESEIFANGSFAFKITSPIDFILNYKDDESLDGTAYINSLLDKVFKEYTSKIENTEIENISKEDMKEYMIKTLNEENNGIQISDLNVDEIYASLSTNNKLADNSLNKIESTASSSSGKRVYAQNYFYVKEEGGLDKVVSVNYKYKMVINDKTYNVRIFSLKNTTQVFPGDNSMVVFEAEEDIERNDGDRYELYLGDKKVGKGLVSD
;
A
#
# COMPACT_ATOMS: atom_id res chain seq x y z
N MET A 1 35.57 -74.78 -14.39
CA MET A 1 34.31 -74.04 -14.05
C MET A 1 34.72 -72.62 -13.74
N ILE A 2 34.63 -71.75 -14.74
CA ILE A 2 35.08 -70.32 -14.67
C ILE A 2 33.85 -69.50 -14.31
N MET A 3 33.90 -68.86 -13.15
CA MET A 3 32.83 -67.99 -12.64
C MET A 3 33.07 -66.60 -13.13
N LEU A 4 32.22 -66.12 -14.07
CA LEU A 4 32.27 -64.75 -14.63
C LEU A 4 31.50 -63.83 -13.69
N VAL A 5 32.19 -62.94 -12.98
CA VAL A 5 31.55 -61.91 -12.16
C VAL A 5 31.37 -60.69 -13.03
N LEU A 6 30.08 -60.42 -13.38
CA LEU A 6 29.66 -59.18 -14.06
C LEU A 6 29.53 -58.07 -13.01
N PHE A 7 30.45 -57.12 -13.03
CA PHE A 7 30.28 -55.84 -12.32
C PHE A 7 29.36 -54.95 -13.14
N THR A 8 28.08 -54.87 -12.73
CA THR A 8 27.19 -53.80 -13.20
C THR A 8 27.57 -52.51 -12.45
N GLY A 9 28.35 -51.68 -13.11
CA GLY A 9 28.61 -50.34 -12.65
C GLY A 9 27.31 -49.50 -12.76
N CYS A 10 26.70 -49.21 -11.63
CA CYS A 10 25.66 -48.18 -11.56
C CYS A 10 26.39 -46.81 -11.72
N SER A 11 26.37 -46.29 -12.94
CA SER A 11 26.67 -44.90 -13.21
C SER A 11 25.57 -44.05 -12.59
N PHE A 12 25.79 -43.48 -11.43
CA PHE A 12 24.99 -42.36 -10.92
C PHE A 12 25.28 -41.14 -11.79
N GLY A 13 24.61 -41.07 -12.94
CA GLY A 13 24.55 -39.84 -13.71
C GLY A 13 23.85 -38.78 -12.88
N LYS A 14 24.59 -37.76 -12.40
CA LYS A 14 23.99 -36.50 -11.97
C LYS A 14 23.13 -36.05 -13.15
N LYS A 15 21.77 -36.05 -12.99
CA LYS A 15 20.88 -35.33 -13.87
C LYS A 15 21.31 -33.88 -13.79
N THR A 16 22.05 -33.40 -14.77
CA THR A 16 22.19 -31.98 -15.03
C THR A 16 20.79 -31.52 -15.42
N GLU A 17 20.12 -30.78 -14.54
CA GLU A 17 18.87 -30.13 -14.89
C GLU A 17 19.15 -29.20 -16.07
N GLU A 18 18.44 -29.40 -17.18
CA GLU A 18 18.55 -28.52 -18.35
C GLU A 18 18.11 -27.11 -17.92
N LYS A 19 18.99 -26.13 -18.10
CA LYS A 19 18.67 -24.72 -17.92
C LYS A 19 17.60 -24.30 -18.92
N LYS A 20 16.58 -23.57 -18.46
CA LYS A 20 15.43 -23.14 -19.26
C LYS A 20 15.39 -21.63 -19.41
N ASP A 21 14.88 -21.18 -20.55
CA ASP A 21 14.51 -19.79 -20.74
C ASP A 21 13.15 -19.52 -20.07
N VAL A 22 13.04 -18.39 -19.38
CA VAL A 22 11.84 -17.98 -18.62
C VAL A 22 11.38 -16.61 -19.10
N SER A 23 10.08 -16.43 -19.16
CA SER A 23 9.46 -15.11 -19.43
C SER A 23 8.81 -14.58 -18.17
N VAL A 24 9.03 -13.30 -17.88
CA VAL A 24 8.43 -12.58 -16.75
C VAL A 24 7.66 -11.37 -17.27
N ARG A 25 6.45 -11.21 -16.74
CA ARG A 25 5.54 -10.12 -17.06
C ARG A 25 4.66 -9.81 -15.86
N TYR A 26 4.28 -8.56 -15.70
CA TYR A 26 3.29 -8.14 -14.73
C TYR A 26 2.32 -7.16 -15.36
N ASP A 27 1.02 -7.46 -15.31
CA ASP A 27 -0.07 -6.66 -15.88
C ASP A 27 -1.05 -6.15 -14.80
N GLY A 28 -0.67 -6.25 -13.51
CA GLY A 28 -1.46 -5.77 -12.39
C GLY A 28 -1.32 -4.26 -12.15
N ASP A 29 -2.06 -3.77 -11.16
CA ASP A 29 -2.15 -2.35 -10.80
C ASP A 29 -1.29 -1.96 -9.59
N ASP A 30 -0.56 -2.90 -8.98
CA ASP A 30 0.29 -2.61 -7.84
C ASP A 30 1.40 -1.61 -8.21
N ILE A 31 1.72 -0.72 -7.29
CA ILE A 31 2.84 0.24 -7.46
C ILE A 31 4.14 -0.52 -7.60
N ILE A 32 4.32 -1.57 -6.79
CA ILE A 32 5.47 -2.46 -6.77
C ILE A 32 4.97 -3.90 -6.85
N TYR A 33 5.50 -4.66 -7.79
CA TYR A 33 5.37 -6.11 -7.82
C TYR A 33 6.74 -6.75 -7.86
N LYS A 34 7.02 -7.66 -6.92
CA LYS A 34 8.29 -8.37 -6.78
C LYS A 34 8.14 -9.84 -7.18
N THR A 35 9.07 -10.34 -7.96
CA THR A 35 9.15 -11.76 -8.32
C THR A 35 10.58 -12.25 -8.35
N LYS A 36 10.75 -13.58 -8.37
CA LYS A 36 12.05 -14.26 -8.51
C LYS A 36 12.01 -15.26 -9.64
N VAL A 37 13.17 -15.51 -10.20
CA VAL A 37 13.38 -16.52 -11.23
C VAL A 37 14.17 -17.69 -10.66
N ASN A 38 13.86 -18.90 -11.14
CA ASN A 38 14.53 -20.11 -10.68
C ASN A 38 16.05 -20.07 -11.00
N GLU A 39 16.87 -20.61 -10.12
CA GLU A 39 18.34 -20.68 -10.26
C GLU A 39 18.79 -21.42 -11.53
N ASN A 40 17.99 -22.36 -12.05
CA ASN A 40 18.27 -23.13 -13.26
C ASN A 40 17.83 -22.42 -14.55
N THR A 41 17.66 -21.10 -14.50
CA THR A 41 17.35 -20.28 -15.66
C THR A 41 18.61 -19.90 -16.43
N ASN A 42 18.53 -19.84 -17.76
CA ASN A 42 19.64 -19.41 -18.62
C ASN A 42 19.41 -17.98 -19.11
N MET A 43 18.21 -17.71 -19.59
CA MET A 43 17.80 -16.42 -20.12
C MET A 43 16.46 -16.01 -19.55
N VAL A 44 16.30 -14.74 -19.15
CA VAL A 44 15.04 -14.17 -18.74
C VAL A 44 14.58 -13.17 -19.79
N LYS A 45 13.40 -13.39 -20.34
CA LYS A 45 12.72 -12.46 -21.22
C LYS A 45 11.77 -11.59 -20.39
N VAL A 46 12.06 -10.30 -20.29
CA VAL A 46 11.34 -9.31 -19.48
C VAL A 46 10.42 -8.50 -20.38
N TYR A 47 9.13 -8.54 -20.10
CA TYR A 47 8.13 -7.71 -20.79
C TYR A 47 7.85 -6.47 -19.95
N VAL A 48 8.11 -5.29 -20.52
CA VAL A 48 7.89 -3.99 -19.89
C VAL A 48 6.73 -3.30 -20.59
N ASN A 49 5.69 -2.97 -19.85
CA ASN A 49 4.51 -2.27 -20.37
C ASN A 49 4.75 -0.75 -20.44
N ILE A 50 3.83 -0.04 -21.10
CA ILE A 50 3.78 1.42 -21.04
C ILE A 50 3.57 1.84 -19.58
N ASP A 51 4.23 2.93 -19.15
CA ASP A 51 4.19 3.43 -17.76
C ASP A 51 4.73 2.46 -16.71
N GLN A 52 5.57 1.52 -17.13
CA GLN A 52 6.23 0.57 -16.25
C GLN A 52 7.75 0.69 -16.34
N ALA A 53 8.43 0.49 -15.22
CA ALA A 53 9.86 0.22 -15.16
C ALA A 53 10.10 -1.16 -14.55
N VAL A 54 11.16 -1.84 -14.99
CA VAL A 54 11.56 -3.12 -14.41
C VAL A 54 13.02 -3.04 -13.97
N LEU A 55 13.27 -3.44 -12.73
CA LEU A 55 14.60 -3.50 -12.16
C LEU A 55 14.94 -4.95 -11.80
N ILE A 56 16.15 -5.37 -12.16
CA ILE A 56 16.75 -6.60 -11.68
C ILE A 56 17.79 -6.21 -10.64
N MET A 57 17.56 -6.61 -9.39
CA MET A 57 18.36 -6.19 -8.24
C MET A 57 18.98 -7.39 -7.54
N ASN A 58 20.29 -7.37 -7.35
CA ASN A 58 20.97 -8.28 -6.44
C ASN A 58 21.24 -7.53 -5.14
N GLU A 59 20.52 -7.86 -4.09
CA GLU A 59 20.48 -7.08 -2.85
C GLU A 59 20.20 -5.59 -3.13
N LYS A 60 21.17 -4.69 -2.89
CA LYS A 60 21.07 -3.24 -3.17
C LYS A 60 21.76 -2.83 -4.48
N GLU A 61 22.29 -3.76 -5.26
CA GLU A 61 22.96 -3.45 -6.52
C GLU A 61 22.02 -3.70 -7.73
N PRO A 62 21.76 -2.68 -8.57
CA PRO A 62 21.02 -2.89 -9.81
C PRO A 62 21.87 -3.63 -10.82
N ILE A 63 21.41 -4.80 -11.28
CA ILE A 63 22.00 -5.56 -12.38
C ILE A 63 21.56 -4.94 -13.71
N ASN A 64 20.27 -4.64 -13.82
CA ASN A 64 19.72 -3.97 -15.00
C ASN A 64 18.45 -3.18 -14.68
N VAL A 65 18.16 -2.16 -15.50
CA VAL A 65 16.98 -1.29 -15.38
C VAL A 65 16.39 -1.03 -16.76
N PHE A 66 15.12 -1.37 -16.92
CA PHE A 66 14.36 -1.17 -18.16
C PHE A 66 13.25 -0.15 -17.88
N THR A 67 13.33 1.02 -18.51
CA THR A 67 12.38 2.14 -18.30
C THR A 67 11.52 2.45 -19.51
N SER A 68 11.68 1.72 -20.60
CA SER A 68 10.88 1.89 -21.81
C SER A 68 10.08 0.63 -22.09
N ALA A 69 8.87 0.80 -22.62
CA ALA A 69 8.06 -0.32 -23.05
C ALA A 69 8.77 -1.16 -24.09
N GLY A 70 8.73 -2.48 -23.95
CA GLY A 70 9.41 -3.40 -24.86
C GLY A 70 9.59 -4.79 -24.30
N VAL A 71 10.37 -5.58 -25.01
CA VAL A 71 10.76 -6.92 -24.61
C VAL A 71 12.28 -6.96 -24.55
N TYR A 72 12.82 -7.31 -23.40
CA TYR A 72 14.26 -7.33 -23.14
C TYR A 72 14.69 -8.75 -22.76
N GLU A 73 15.88 -9.12 -23.22
CA GLU A 73 16.50 -10.40 -22.87
C GLU A 73 17.66 -10.14 -21.90
N GLN A 74 17.63 -10.83 -20.76
CA GLN A 74 18.64 -10.76 -19.73
C GLN A 74 19.25 -12.14 -19.54
N GLU A 75 20.56 -12.25 -19.74
CA GLU A 75 21.32 -13.45 -19.40
C GLU A 75 21.29 -13.65 -17.87
N TRP A 76 20.90 -14.88 -17.43
CA TRP A 76 20.77 -15.20 -16.01
C TRP A 76 22.05 -15.89 -15.53
N ASP A 77 23.11 -15.10 -15.50
CA ASP A 77 24.46 -15.52 -15.08
C ASP A 77 24.59 -15.57 -13.53
N ASP A 78 25.80 -15.82 -13.05
CA ASP A 78 26.07 -15.90 -11.62
C ASP A 78 25.78 -14.58 -10.86
N LYS A 79 25.84 -13.42 -11.54
CA LYS A 79 25.52 -12.13 -10.93
C LYS A 79 24.02 -11.93 -10.75
N ALA A 80 23.23 -12.40 -11.73
CA ALA A 80 21.78 -12.28 -11.71
C ALA A 80 21.07 -13.38 -10.90
N ARG A 81 21.76 -14.48 -10.58
CA ARG A 81 21.15 -15.74 -10.09
C ARG A 81 20.35 -15.60 -8.80
N ASN A 82 20.67 -14.68 -7.91
CA ASN A 82 19.94 -14.46 -6.66
C ASN A 82 19.17 -13.12 -6.67
N SER A 83 18.95 -12.56 -7.86
CA SER A 83 18.31 -11.26 -7.98
C SER A 83 16.80 -11.34 -7.84
N ASP A 84 16.25 -10.28 -7.30
CA ASP A 84 14.83 -9.99 -7.35
C ASP A 84 14.51 -9.18 -8.61
N ILE A 85 13.34 -9.41 -9.18
CA ILE A 85 12.81 -8.62 -10.29
C ILE A 85 11.66 -7.79 -9.76
N TYR A 86 11.79 -6.47 -9.85
CA TYR A 86 10.77 -5.51 -9.44
C TYR A 86 10.11 -4.88 -10.66
N PHE A 87 8.80 -4.96 -10.73
CA PHE A 87 7.99 -4.21 -11.67
C PHE A 87 7.41 -3.01 -10.95
N LEU A 88 7.65 -1.81 -11.47
CA LEU A 88 7.18 -0.54 -10.93
C LEU A 88 6.22 0.12 -11.89
N LYS A 89 5.09 0.60 -11.40
CA LYS A 89 4.20 1.46 -12.15
C LYS A 89 4.70 2.91 -12.00
N VAL A 90 5.39 3.43 -13.02
CA VAL A 90 6.05 4.75 -12.99
C VAL A 90 5.19 5.87 -13.58
N GLY A 91 4.02 5.57 -14.13
CA GLY A 91 3.05 6.54 -14.60
C GLY A 91 2.60 7.49 -13.49
N GLY A 92 2.06 8.65 -13.87
CA GLY A 92 1.56 9.60 -12.88
C GLY A 92 0.31 9.07 -12.16
N TYR A 93 0.27 9.26 -10.87
CA TYR A 93 -0.89 9.00 -10.02
C TYR A 93 -1.56 10.33 -9.71
N THR A 94 -2.88 10.39 -9.87
CA THR A 94 -3.70 11.56 -9.53
C THR A 94 -4.74 11.17 -8.50
N ASP A 95 -5.10 12.09 -7.61
CA ASP A 95 -6.09 11.85 -6.55
C ASP A 95 -5.78 10.59 -5.70
N TYR A 96 -4.49 10.37 -5.42
CA TYR A 96 -4.05 9.28 -4.54
C TYR A 96 -4.31 9.68 -3.10
N ARG A 97 -5.07 8.88 -2.35
CA ARG A 97 -5.46 9.22 -0.97
C ARG A 97 -4.30 8.96 0.01
N TRP A 98 -4.20 9.81 1.02
CA TRP A 98 -3.25 9.65 2.11
C TRP A 98 -3.90 9.91 3.47
N VAL A 99 -3.35 9.29 4.48
CA VAL A 99 -3.67 9.52 5.90
C VAL A 99 -2.35 9.55 6.65
N ALA A 100 -2.21 10.47 7.58
CA ALA A 100 -1.04 10.54 8.46
C ALA A 100 -1.47 10.79 9.90
N GLN A 101 -0.62 10.34 10.84
CA GLN A 101 -0.83 10.44 12.28
C GLN A 101 0.44 10.88 12.99
N SER A 102 0.32 11.73 13.99
CA SER A 102 1.40 12.06 14.93
C SER A 102 0.88 12.02 16.35
N ASN A 103 1.65 11.44 17.25
CA ASN A 103 1.33 11.34 18.68
C ASN A 103 2.09 12.38 19.52
N ASP A 104 2.95 13.19 18.88
CA ASP A 104 3.85 14.12 19.56
C ASP A 104 3.34 15.58 19.50
N PHE A 105 2.05 15.76 19.21
CA PHE A 105 1.45 17.09 19.11
C PHE A 105 0.91 17.54 20.49
N VAL A 106 1.19 18.80 20.83
CA VAL A 106 0.67 19.43 22.04
C VAL A 106 -0.22 20.60 21.64
N ASP A 107 -1.53 20.40 21.69
CA ASP A 107 -2.52 21.47 21.51
C ASP A 107 -2.52 22.41 22.73
N SER A 108 -2.46 23.72 22.50
CA SER A 108 -2.38 24.70 23.59
C SER A 108 -3.59 24.75 24.52
N ARG A 109 -4.76 24.20 24.09
CA ARG A 109 -6.00 24.18 24.87
C ARG A 109 -6.24 22.84 25.55
N ILE A 110 -5.93 21.72 24.85
CA ILE A 110 -6.30 20.38 25.32
C ILE A 110 -5.09 19.54 25.78
N GLY A 111 -3.86 20.02 25.54
CA GLY A 111 -2.63 19.33 25.95
C GLY A 111 -2.18 18.26 24.96
N GLU A 112 -1.50 17.22 25.47
CA GLU A 112 -1.02 16.12 24.64
C GLU A 112 -2.15 15.46 23.84
N SER A 113 -2.00 15.41 22.54
CA SER A 113 -3.03 15.00 21.61
C SER A 113 -2.44 14.18 20.48
N GLU A 114 -3.23 13.22 20.00
CA GLU A 114 -2.96 12.58 18.73
C GLU A 114 -3.56 13.45 17.63
N ILE A 115 -2.74 13.85 16.66
CA ILE A 115 -3.18 14.62 15.49
C ILE A 115 -3.20 13.73 14.27
N PHE A 116 -4.25 13.89 13.46
CA PHE A 116 -4.46 13.19 12.21
C PHE A 116 -4.67 14.20 11.09
N ALA A 117 -4.20 13.85 9.91
CA ALA A 117 -4.55 14.55 8.68
C ALA A 117 -4.84 13.57 7.57
N ASN A 118 -5.70 13.97 6.65
CA ASN A 118 -5.97 13.21 5.44
C ASN A 118 -6.13 14.13 4.24
N GLY A 119 -6.02 13.55 3.05
CA GLY A 119 -6.14 14.33 1.84
C GLY A 119 -5.88 13.49 0.58
N SER A 120 -5.55 14.17 -0.49
CA SER A 120 -5.12 13.55 -1.74
C SER A 120 -3.83 14.18 -2.26
N PHE A 121 -3.10 13.44 -3.08
CA PHE A 121 -1.93 13.97 -3.75
C PHE A 121 -1.74 13.34 -5.13
N ALA A 122 -0.97 14.04 -5.95
CA ALA A 122 -0.54 13.57 -7.25
C ALA A 122 0.98 13.39 -7.24
N PHE A 123 1.46 12.24 -7.71
CA PHE A 123 2.88 11.92 -7.73
C PHE A 123 3.25 11.07 -8.93
N LYS A 124 4.54 10.96 -9.19
CA LYS A 124 5.13 10.00 -10.12
C LYS A 124 6.45 9.47 -9.57
N ILE A 125 6.84 8.27 -9.97
CA ILE A 125 8.16 7.73 -9.71
C ILE A 125 9.10 8.27 -10.78
N THR A 126 10.08 9.09 -10.38
CA THR A 126 11.04 9.76 -11.27
C THR A 126 12.38 9.05 -11.33
N SER A 127 12.76 8.36 -10.27
CA SER A 127 13.95 7.51 -10.19
C SER A 127 13.57 6.13 -9.68
N PRO A 128 13.33 5.14 -10.56
CA PRO A 128 13.01 3.78 -10.16
C PRO A 128 14.07 3.13 -9.25
N ILE A 129 15.35 3.45 -9.47
CA ILE A 129 16.44 2.92 -8.66
C ILE A 129 16.36 3.46 -7.22
N ASP A 130 16.31 4.79 -7.06
CA ASP A 130 16.25 5.41 -5.74
C ASP A 130 14.99 4.97 -4.99
N PHE A 131 13.86 4.87 -5.71
CA PHE A 131 12.61 4.40 -5.14
C PHE A 131 12.73 2.98 -4.57
N ILE A 132 13.30 2.03 -5.33
CA ILE A 132 13.47 0.65 -4.84
C ILE A 132 14.53 0.55 -3.75
N LEU A 133 15.62 1.32 -3.81
CA LEU A 133 16.63 1.30 -2.76
C LEU A 133 16.06 1.75 -1.41
N ASN A 134 15.26 2.81 -1.40
CA ASN A 134 14.57 3.26 -0.18
C ASN A 134 13.47 2.29 0.26
N TYR A 135 12.70 1.72 -0.67
CA TYR A 135 11.68 0.72 -0.38
C TYR A 135 12.27 -0.55 0.26
N LYS A 136 13.44 -1.00 -0.18
CA LYS A 136 14.10 -2.22 0.37
C LYS A 136 14.47 -2.10 1.83
N ASP A 137 14.58 -0.92 2.38
CA ASP A 137 14.78 -0.72 3.81
C ASP A 137 13.49 -0.98 4.61
N ASP A 138 12.32 -1.05 3.95
CA ASP A 138 11.01 -1.30 4.56
C ASP A 138 10.14 -2.28 3.72
N GLU A 139 10.74 -3.39 3.26
CA GLU A 139 10.06 -4.42 2.43
C GLU A 139 8.88 -5.12 3.14
N SER A 140 8.63 -4.85 4.43
CA SER A 140 7.45 -5.34 5.14
C SER A 140 6.16 -4.69 4.63
N LEU A 141 6.26 -3.53 4.01
CA LEU A 141 5.16 -2.80 3.41
C LEU A 141 4.96 -3.21 1.94
N ASP A 142 3.74 -3.13 1.45
CA ASP A 142 3.52 -3.10 0.00
C ASP A 142 3.72 -1.68 -0.53
N GLY A 143 3.68 -1.52 -1.86
CA GLY A 143 3.93 -0.23 -2.49
C GLY A 143 2.98 0.87 -2.04
N THR A 144 1.72 0.54 -1.74
CA THR A 144 0.71 1.50 -1.25
C THR A 144 1.03 1.96 0.17
N ALA A 145 1.30 1.01 1.07
CA ALA A 145 1.67 1.29 2.45
C ALA A 145 3.00 2.06 2.54
N TYR A 146 3.97 1.71 1.67
CA TYR A 146 5.24 2.42 1.60
C TYR A 146 5.07 3.90 1.23
N ILE A 147 4.29 4.21 0.19
CA ILE A 147 4.01 5.61 -0.18
C ILE A 147 3.34 6.37 0.96
N ASN A 148 2.37 5.76 1.65
CA ASN A 148 1.73 6.38 2.80
C ASN A 148 2.71 6.60 3.97
N SER A 149 3.68 5.70 4.17
CA SER A 149 4.70 5.86 5.22
C SER A 149 5.61 7.07 4.98
N LEU A 150 5.90 7.40 3.72
CA LEU A 150 6.67 8.61 3.39
C LEU A 150 5.92 9.88 3.79
N LEU A 151 4.61 9.94 3.51
CA LEU A 151 3.78 11.09 3.91
C LEU A 151 3.62 11.17 5.43
N ASP A 152 3.41 10.03 6.09
CA ASP A 152 3.29 9.96 7.55
C ASP A 152 4.56 10.46 8.25
N LYS A 153 5.74 10.06 7.75
CA LYS A 153 7.03 10.54 8.24
C LYS A 153 7.14 12.06 8.14
N VAL A 154 6.86 12.63 6.97
CA VAL A 154 6.97 14.07 6.75
C VAL A 154 5.90 14.84 7.54
N PHE A 155 4.71 14.27 7.71
CA PHE A 155 3.67 14.83 8.57
C PHE A 155 4.12 14.90 10.03
N LYS A 156 4.73 13.84 10.57
CA LYS A 156 5.32 13.82 11.93
C LYS A 156 6.41 14.87 12.10
N GLU A 157 7.27 15.03 11.09
CA GLU A 157 8.28 16.08 11.11
C GLU A 157 7.67 17.48 11.12
N TYR A 158 6.60 17.71 10.36
CA TYR A 158 5.88 18.98 10.36
C TYR A 158 5.26 19.27 11.73
N THR A 159 4.50 18.32 12.26
CA THR A 159 3.79 18.47 13.54
C THR A 159 4.74 18.66 14.73
N SER A 160 5.93 18.04 14.69
CA SER A 160 6.97 18.23 15.72
C SER A 160 7.57 19.64 15.74
N LYS A 161 7.41 20.43 14.68
CA LYS A 161 7.87 21.82 14.59
C LYS A 161 6.82 22.84 15.03
N ILE A 162 5.58 22.39 15.19
CA ILE A 162 4.46 23.23 15.62
C ILE A 162 4.28 23.02 17.11
N GLU A 163 4.81 23.95 17.92
CA GLU A 163 4.68 23.89 19.38
C GLU A 163 3.55 24.81 19.85
N ASN A 164 2.76 24.34 20.83
CA ASN A 164 1.75 25.12 21.55
C ASN A 164 0.76 25.87 20.64
N THR A 165 0.36 25.23 19.55
CA THR A 165 -0.62 25.78 18.60
C THR A 165 -1.96 25.08 18.79
N GLU A 166 -3.06 25.83 18.76
CA GLU A 166 -4.40 25.22 18.66
C GLU A 166 -4.57 24.55 17.30
N ILE A 167 -5.15 23.36 17.29
CA ILE A 167 -5.34 22.59 16.06
C ILE A 167 -6.08 23.41 14.97
N GLU A 168 -7.05 24.22 15.37
CA GLU A 168 -7.83 25.08 14.47
C GLU A 168 -6.99 26.17 13.78
N ASN A 169 -5.83 26.49 14.33
CA ASN A 169 -4.90 27.49 13.81
C ASN A 169 -3.79 26.87 12.94
N ILE A 170 -3.78 25.53 12.76
CA ILE A 170 -2.83 24.89 11.86
C ILE A 170 -3.21 25.21 10.41
N SER A 171 -2.31 25.89 9.72
CA SER A 171 -2.49 26.24 8.31
C SER A 171 -2.35 24.99 7.43
N LYS A 172 -3.43 24.61 6.73
CA LYS A 172 -3.39 23.52 5.74
C LYS A 172 -2.44 23.87 4.59
N GLU A 173 -2.33 25.15 4.20
CA GLU A 173 -1.47 25.58 3.11
C GLU A 173 0.02 25.47 3.51
N ASP A 174 0.39 25.93 4.72
CA ASP A 174 1.78 25.81 5.22
C ASP A 174 2.18 24.34 5.34
N MET A 175 1.26 23.47 5.81
CA MET A 175 1.47 22.04 5.87
C MET A 175 1.71 21.45 4.47
N LYS A 176 0.84 21.78 3.52
CA LYS A 176 0.95 21.36 2.12
C LYS A 176 2.29 21.76 1.52
N GLU A 177 2.66 23.03 1.62
CA GLU A 177 3.93 23.55 1.10
C GLU A 177 5.13 22.82 1.73
N TYR A 178 5.11 22.65 3.04
CA TYR A 178 6.16 21.93 3.76
C TYR A 178 6.28 20.47 3.28
N MET A 179 5.17 19.76 3.20
CA MET A 179 5.16 18.33 2.79
C MET A 179 5.63 18.16 1.34
N ILE A 180 5.14 18.98 0.40
CA ILE A 180 5.58 18.93 -1.00
C ILE A 180 7.08 19.20 -1.10
N LYS A 181 7.56 20.24 -0.42
CA LYS A 181 8.97 20.60 -0.45
C LYS A 181 9.84 19.47 0.10
N THR A 182 9.53 18.98 1.30
CA THR A 182 10.33 17.95 1.96
C THR A 182 10.36 16.65 1.15
N LEU A 183 9.20 16.17 0.65
CA LEU A 183 9.14 14.95 -0.14
C LEU A 183 9.89 15.05 -1.47
N ASN A 184 9.90 16.24 -2.09
CA ASN A 184 10.62 16.46 -3.36
C ASN A 184 12.13 16.70 -3.15
N GLU A 185 12.56 17.15 -1.97
CA GLU A 185 13.97 17.32 -1.61
C GLU A 185 14.63 16.01 -1.15
N GLU A 186 13.85 15.06 -0.62
CA GLU A 186 14.34 13.73 -0.27
C GLU A 186 14.64 12.90 -1.54
N ASN A 187 15.78 12.20 -1.53
CA ASN A 187 16.16 11.30 -2.62
C ASN A 187 15.42 9.95 -2.50
N ASN A 188 14.08 10.00 -2.52
CA ASN A 188 13.19 8.84 -2.37
C ASN A 188 12.67 8.29 -3.71
N GLY A 189 13.09 8.89 -4.83
CA GLY A 189 12.72 8.46 -6.19
C GLY A 189 11.32 8.86 -6.64
N ILE A 190 10.57 9.66 -5.85
CA ILE A 190 9.25 10.19 -6.24
C ILE A 190 9.30 11.71 -6.44
N GLN A 191 8.32 12.21 -7.17
CA GLN A 191 8.04 13.64 -7.29
C GLN A 191 6.56 13.89 -7.03
N ILE A 192 6.26 14.71 -6.03
CA ILE A 192 4.91 15.19 -5.75
C ILE A 192 4.66 16.43 -6.62
N SER A 193 3.58 16.40 -7.40
CA SER A 193 3.16 17.52 -8.25
C SER A 193 2.03 18.34 -7.64
N ASP A 194 1.20 17.75 -6.80
CA ASP A 194 0.14 18.41 -6.04
C ASP A 194 -0.17 17.62 -4.76
N LEU A 195 -0.63 18.31 -3.72
CA LEU A 195 -1.06 17.73 -2.46
C LEU A 195 -2.20 18.57 -1.90
N ASN A 196 -3.28 17.92 -1.50
CA ASN A 196 -4.40 18.56 -0.81
C ASN A 196 -4.53 18.00 0.61
N VAL A 197 -4.80 18.87 1.56
CA VAL A 197 -5.14 18.52 2.93
C VAL A 197 -6.63 18.75 3.12
N ASP A 198 -7.41 17.66 3.15
CA ASP A 198 -8.86 17.76 3.29
C ASP A 198 -9.25 18.10 4.73
N GLU A 199 -8.72 17.34 5.69
CA GLU A 199 -9.05 17.48 7.11
C GLU A 199 -7.80 17.37 7.99
N ILE A 200 -7.82 18.12 9.10
CA ILE A 200 -6.88 17.97 10.22
C ILE A 200 -7.76 17.90 11.47
N TYR A 201 -7.56 16.91 12.30
CA TYR A 201 -8.29 16.76 13.56
C TYR A 201 -7.39 16.19 14.66
N ALA A 202 -7.71 16.51 15.91
CA ALA A 202 -7.01 15.96 17.07
C ALA A 202 -7.95 15.05 17.86
N SER A 203 -7.36 14.02 18.45
CA SER A 203 -7.98 13.17 19.45
C SER A 203 -7.16 13.30 20.74
N LEU A 204 -7.82 13.38 21.89
CA LEU A 204 -7.12 13.33 23.16
C LEU A 204 -6.33 12.03 23.26
N SER A 205 -5.05 12.13 23.62
CA SER A 205 -4.23 10.95 23.84
C SER A 205 -4.92 10.03 24.87
N THR A 206 -4.99 8.74 24.58
CA THR A 206 -5.63 7.72 25.43
C THR A 206 -5.00 7.60 26.82
N ASN A 207 -3.87 8.26 27.07
CA ASN A 207 -3.25 8.37 28.39
C ASN A 207 -3.97 9.35 29.32
N ASN A 208 -4.80 10.27 28.80
CA ASN A 208 -5.64 11.18 29.59
C ASN A 208 -7.09 10.69 29.62
N LYS A 209 -7.37 9.64 30.37
CA LYS A 209 -8.73 9.14 30.67
C LYS A 209 -9.53 10.07 31.58
N LEU A 210 -9.72 11.33 31.21
CA LEU A 210 -10.62 12.25 31.90
C LEU A 210 -11.15 13.29 30.92
N ALA A 211 -12.13 12.92 30.11
CA ALA A 211 -13.22 13.76 29.60
C ALA A 211 -13.94 13.04 28.43
N ASP A 212 -14.54 11.92 28.77
CA ASP A 212 -15.45 11.20 27.88
C ASP A 212 -16.83 11.86 27.99
N ASN A 213 -17.11 12.92 27.23
CA ASN A 213 -18.49 13.41 27.11
C ASN A 213 -18.78 14.36 25.90
N SER A 214 -17.88 14.63 24.97
CA SER A 214 -18.17 15.60 23.92
C SER A 214 -18.11 15.09 22.46
N LEU A 215 -17.89 13.79 22.24
CA LEU A 215 -17.86 13.22 20.89
C LEU A 215 -19.09 12.40 20.50
N ASN A 216 -20.14 12.36 21.33
CA ASN A 216 -21.37 11.66 21.02
C ASN A 216 -22.48 12.63 20.60
N LYS A 217 -22.34 13.25 19.42
CA LYS A 217 -23.49 13.81 18.72
C LYS A 217 -23.30 13.86 17.22
N ILE A 218 -23.28 12.70 16.60
CA ILE A 218 -23.76 12.58 15.23
C ILE A 218 -25.14 11.96 15.36
N GLU A 219 -26.15 12.79 15.28
CA GLU A 219 -27.55 12.35 15.27
C GLU A 219 -27.77 11.49 14.02
N SER A 220 -28.09 10.23 14.24
CA SER A 220 -28.59 9.32 13.23
C SER A 220 -29.97 9.79 12.76
N THR A 221 -30.05 10.45 11.65
CA THR A 221 -31.29 10.48 10.88
C THR A 221 -31.22 9.34 9.86
N ALA A 222 -31.99 8.29 10.10
CA ALA A 222 -32.15 7.20 9.15
C ALA A 222 -32.77 7.74 7.85
N SER A 223 -31.92 8.04 6.88
CA SER A 223 -32.32 8.33 5.51
C SER A 223 -31.54 7.38 4.61
N SER A 224 -32.26 6.74 3.65
CA SER A 224 -31.59 6.03 2.58
C SER A 224 -30.66 7.01 1.88
N SER A 225 -29.34 6.78 1.96
CA SER A 225 -28.36 7.60 1.28
C SER A 225 -27.91 6.90 0.00
N SER A 226 -27.82 7.66 -1.08
CA SER A 226 -27.09 7.21 -2.27
C SER A 226 -25.89 8.12 -2.45
N GLY A 227 -24.75 7.54 -2.80
CA GLY A 227 -23.52 8.29 -3.02
C GLY A 227 -22.32 7.37 -3.13
N LYS A 228 -21.22 7.95 -3.61
CA LYS A 228 -19.98 7.18 -3.85
C LYS A 228 -19.22 6.82 -2.57
N ARG A 229 -19.50 7.45 -1.44
CA ARG A 229 -18.80 7.18 -0.18
C ARG A 229 -19.67 6.37 0.75
N VAL A 230 -19.10 5.31 1.33
CA VAL A 230 -19.74 4.42 2.31
C VAL A 230 -18.94 4.50 3.59
N TYR A 231 -19.54 5.00 4.65
CA TYR A 231 -18.99 4.95 6.01
C TYR A 231 -19.38 3.61 6.62
N ALA A 232 -18.43 2.93 7.23
CA ALA A 232 -18.68 1.57 7.67
C ALA A 232 -17.81 1.14 8.84
N GLN A 233 -18.39 0.34 9.73
CA GLN A 233 -17.62 -0.49 10.66
C GLN A 233 -17.21 -1.76 9.93
N ASN A 234 -15.91 -2.02 9.83
CA ASN A 234 -15.33 -3.11 9.05
C ASN A 234 -14.45 -4.04 9.89
N TYR A 235 -14.48 -5.32 9.53
CA TYR A 235 -13.57 -6.35 10.02
C TYR A 235 -12.90 -7.02 8.83
N PHE A 236 -11.57 -6.93 8.74
CA PHE A 236 -10.79 -7.69 7.77
C PHE A 236 -10.41 -9.04 8.34
N TYR A 237 -10.69 -10.10 7.60
CA TYR A 237 -10.35 -11.45 8.03
C TYR A 237 -8.84 -11.64 8.13
N VAL A 238 -8.38 -12.34 9.18
CA VAL A 238 -6.99 -12.79 9.32
C VAL A 238 -6.70 -13.93 8.34
N LYS A 239 -5.42 -14.22 8.12
CA LYS A 239 -4.95 -15.26 7.20
C LYS A 239 -5.56 -16.63 7.52
N GLU A 240 -5.69 -16.97 8.80
CA GLU A 240 -6.26 -18.22 9.31
C GLU A 240 -7.76 -18.36 8.95
N GLU A 241 -8.46 -17.26 8.79
CA GLU A 241 -9.87 -17.19 8.35
C GLU A 241 -9.99 -17.17 6.82
N GLY A 242 -8.86 -17.32 6.10
CA GLY A 242 -8.80 -17.18 4.66
C GLY A 242 -8.67 -15.72 4.19
N GLY A 243 -8.40 -14.77 5.09
CA GLY A 243 -8.31 -13.35 4.82
C GLY A 243 -6.91 -12.87 4.41
N LEU A 244 -6.55 -11.68 4.88
CA LEU A 244 -5.32 -10.98 4.53
C LEU A 244 -4.16 -11.39 5.46
N ASP A 245 -2.95 -11.31 4.94
CA ASP A 245 -1.70 -11.50 5.70
C ASP A 245 -0.88 -10.21 5.80
N LYS A 246 -1.42 -9.10 5.31
CA LYS A 246 -0.78 -7.79 5.29
C LYS A 246 -1.68 -6.74 5.91
N VAL A 247 -1.04 -5.72 6.41
CA VAL A 247 -1.69 -4.50 6.91
C VAL A 247 -2.45 -3.81 5.78
N VAL A 248 -3.61 -3.28 6.09
CA VAL A 248 -4.50 -2.58 5.17
C VAL A 248 -4.36 -1.07 5.38
N SER A 249 -4.22 -0.30 4.32
CA SER A 249 -4.16 1.16 4.34
C SER A 249 -5.08 1.78 3.29
N VAL A 250 -5.08 3.10 3.17
CA VAL A 250 -5.85 3.80 2.11
C VAL A 250 -5.42 3.36 0.72
N ASN A 251 -6.28 3.58 -0.27
CA ASN A 251 -6.15 3.17 -1.68
C ASN A 251 -6.25 1.67 -1.98
N TYR A 252 -6.31 0.79 -0.97
CA TYR A 252 -6.61 -0.61 -1.24
C TYR A 252 -7.96 -0.77 -1.93
N LYS A 253 -7.99 -1.54 -3.01
CA LYS A 253 -9.16 -1.78 -3.86
C LYS A 253 -9.78 -3.13 -3.55
N TYR A 254 -11.11 -3.14 -3.48
CA TYR A 254 -11.92 -4.34 -3.22
C TYR A 254 -13.16 -4.35 -4.10
N LYS A 255 -13.75 -5.53 -4.25
CA LYS A 255 -15.17 -5.65 -4.63
C LYS A 255 -16.00 -5.70 -3.35
N MET A 256 -16.94 -4.79 -3.21
CA MET A 256 -17.92 -4.76 -2.12
C MET A 256 -19.24 -5.33 -2.61
N VAL A 257 -19.76 -6.32 -1.91
CA VAL A 257 -21.08 -6.90 -2.17
C VAL A 257 -22.02 -6.40 -1.07
N ILE A 258 -23.01 -5.63 -1.46
CA ILE A 258 -24.06 -5.08 -0.59
C ILE A 258 -25.40 -5.17 -1.30
N ASN A 259 -26.46 -5.64 -0.62
CA ASN A 259 -27.80 -5.81 -1.19
C ASN A 259 -27.80 -6.58 -2.53
N ASP A 260 -27.00 -7.67 -2.61
CA ASP A 260 -26.83 -8.52 -3.80
C ASP A 260 -26.25 -7.81 -5.04
N LYS A 261 -25.74 -6.59 -4.88
CA LYS A 261 -25.03 -5.85 -5.93
C LYS A 261 -23.54 -5.81 -5.61
N THR A 262 -22.70 -5.82 -6.66
CA THR A 262 -21.25 -5.76 -6.53
C THR A 262 -20.73 -4.42 -7.04
N TYR A 263 -19.90 -3.76 -6.24
CA TYR A 263 -19.30 -2.46 -6.53
C TYR A 263 -17.79 -2.54 -6.41
N ASN A 264 -17.05 -1.84 -7.29
CA ASN A 264 -15.63 -1.61 -7.11
C ASN A 264 -15.46 -0.44 -6.13
N VAL A 265 -14.72 -0.67 -5.07
CA VAL A 265 -14.47 0.31 -4.02
C VAL A 265 -12.98 0.40 -3.70
N ARG A 266 -12.54 1.57 -3.24
CA ARG A 266 -11.24 1.73 -2.60
C ARG A 266 -11.42 2.23 -1.17
N ILE A 267 -10.46 1.96 -0.31
CA ILE A 267 -10.39 2.61 0.99
C ILE A 267 -10.02 4.08 0.76
N PHE A 268 -10.96 4.97 1.10
CA PHE A 268 -10.80 6.42 0.98
C PHE A 268 -10.12 7.00 2.21
N SER A 269 -10.55 6.60 3.40
CA SER A 269 -9.93 6.97 4.66
C SER A 269 -10.15 5.91 5.74
N LEU A 270 -9.29 5.93 6.75
CA LEU A 270 -9.38 5.15 7.97
C LEU A 270 -9.56 6.14 9.13
N LYS A 271 -10.52 5.87 10.03
CA LYS A 271 -10.78 6.75 11.16
C LYS A 271 -9.83 6.44 12.30
N ASN A 272 -9.12 7.46 12.78
CA ASN A 272 -8.19 7.38 13.92
C ASN A 272 -7.03 6.38 13.73
N THR A 273 -6.66 6.07 12.49
CA THR A 273 -5.50 5.22 12.20
C THR A 273 -5.04 5.41 10.76
N THR A 274 -3.78 5.13 10.50
CA THR A 274 -3.22 5.10 9.13
C THR A 274 -3.24 3.70 8.52
N GLN A 275 -3.39 2.67 9.37
CA GLN A 275 -3.34 1.27 8.99
C GLN A 275 -4.31 0.45 9.84
N VAL A 276 -4.84 -0.62 9.28
CA VAL A 276 -5.68 -1.61 9.97
C VAL A 276 -5.03 -2.98 9.85
N PHE A 277 -4.84 -3.63 10.98
CA PHE A 277 -4.37 -5.02 10.98
C PHE A 277 -5.56 -5.96 10.75
N PRO A 278 -5.38 -7.02 9.93
CA PRO A 278 -6.37 -8.08 9.84
C PRO A 278 -6.68 -8.63 11.24
N GLY A 279 -7.97 -8.81 11.56
CA GLY A 279 -8.44 -9.19 12.89
C GLY A 279 -8.98 -8.03 13.73
N ASP A 280 -8.67 -6.79 13.37
CA ASP A 280 -9.18 -5.62 14.08
C ASP A 280 -10.50 -5.12 13.51
N ASN A 281 -11.35 -4.56 14.37
CA ASN A 281 -12.51 -3.79 13.96
C ASN A 281 -12.08 -2.33 13.76
N SER A 282 -12.47 -1.76 12.64
CA SER A 282 -12.11 -0.39 12.29
C SER A 282 -13.25 0.35 11.61
N MET A 283 -13.28 1.68 11.78
CA MET A 283 -14.14 2.55 10.98
C MET A 283 -13.41 2.89 9.67
N VAL A 284 -14.04 2.56 8.56
CA VAL A 284 -13.47 2.73 7.21
C VAL A 284 -14.44 3.53 6.36
N VAL A 285 -13.93 4.46 5.59
CA VAL A 285 -14.68 5.10 4.51
C VAL A 285 -14.23 4.49 3.20
N PHE A 286 -15.17 3.86 2.50
CA PHE A 286 -14.94 3.38 1.15
C PHE A 286 -15.42 4.42 0.14
N GLU A 287 -14.74 4.53 -0.99
CA GLU A 287 -15.17 5.29 -2.15
C GLU A 287 -15.39 4.34 -3.33
N ALA A 288 -16.60 4.38 -3.90
CA ALA A 288 -17.00 3.58 -5.03
C ALA A 288 -16.84 4.33 -6.36
N GLU A 289 -16.71 3.61 -7.46
CA GLU A 289 -16.69 4.16 -8.82
C GLU A 289 -18.07 4.72 -9.22
N GLU A 290 -19.14 4.13 -8.66
CA GLU A 290 -20.55 4.50 -8.90
C GLU A 290 -21.30 4.67 -7.57
N ASP A 291 -22.51 5.27 -7.63
CA ASP A 291 -23.33 5.47 -6.44
C ASP A 291 -23.83 4.13 -5.89
N ILE A 292 -23.69 3.94 -4.59
CA ILE A 292 -24.18 2.77 -3.85
C ILE A 292 -25.47 3.15 -3.13
N GLU A 293 -26.56 2.43 -3.45
CA GLU A 293 -27.82 2.51 -2.69
C GLU A 293 -27.67 1.67 -1.41
N ARG A 294 -27.84 2.30 -0.25
CA ARG A 294 -27.63 1.68 1.05
C ARG A 294 -28.44 2.31 2.15
N ASN A 295 -28.61 1.59 3.25
CA ASN A 295 -29.18 2.08 4.49
C ASN A 295 -28.17 1.90 5.64
N ASP A 296 -28.32 2.70 6.68
CA ASP A 296 -27.59 2.47 7.92
C ASP A 296 -27.87 1.06 8.47
N GLY A 297 -26.81 0.35 8.85
CA GLY A 297 -26.88 -1.05 9.31
C GLY A 297 -26.90 -2.10 8.19
N ASP A 298 -26.91 -1.74 6.92
CA ASP A 298 -26.76 -2.72 5.83
C ASP A 298 -25.46 -3.48 5.96
N ARG A 299 -25.53 -4.80 5.74
CA ARG A 299 -24.35 -5.67 5.76
C ARG A 299 -23.71 -5.73 4.40
N TYR A 300 -22.38 -5.75 4.39
CA TYR A 300 -21.61 -5.97 3.17
C TYR A 300 -20.48 -6.96 3.37
N GLU A 301 -19.96 -7.46 2.26
CA GLU A 301 -18.80 -8.34 2.19
C GLU A 301 -17.75 -7.74 1.25
N LEU A 302 -16.48 -7.91 1.59
CA LEU A 302 -15.34 -7.47 0.78
C LEU A 302 -14.62 -8.66 0.15
N TYR A 303 -14.26 -8.49 -1.12
CA TYR A 303 -13.55 -9.51 -1.90
C TYR A 303 -12.31 -8.90 -2.56
N LEU A 304 -11.22 -9.66 -2.55
CA LEU A 304 -10.01 -9.43 -3.33
C LEU A 304 -9.90 -10.53 -4.38
N GLY A 305 -10.21 -10.21 -5.64
CA GLY A 305 -10.50 -11.23 -6.64
C GLY A 305 -11.76 -12.02 -6.26
N ASP A 306 -11.63 -13.33 -6.15
CA ASP A 306 -12.71 -14.26 -5.71
C ASP A 306 -12.64 -14.61 -4.22
N LYS A 307 -11.65 -14.08 -3.51
CA LYS A 307 -11.39 -14.35 -2.10
C LYS A 307 -12.13 -13.37 -1.22
N LYS A 308 -12.97 -13.86 -0.31
CA LYS A 308 -13.62 -13.03 0.71
C LYS A 308 -12.60 -12.65 1.77
N VAL A 309 -12.39 -11.34 1.95
CA VAL A 309 -11.32 -10.82 2.81
C VAL A 309 -11.82 -9.93 3.95
N GLY A 310 -13.12 -9.66 4.01
CA GLY A 310 -13.69 -8.87 5.09
C GLY A 310 -15.22 -8.80 5.04
N LYS A 311 -15.78 -8.17 6.06
CA LYS A 311 -17.22 -7.90 6.21
C LYS A 311 -17.42 -6.65 7.06
N GLY A 312 -18.60 -6.07 6.98
CA GLY A 312 -18.93 -4.94 7.84
C GLY A 312 -20.39 -4.53 7.81
N LEU A 313 -20.63 -3.42 8.48
CA LEU A 313 -21.92 -2.74 8.57
C LEU A 313 -21.77 -1.31 8.10
N VAL A 314 -22.69 -0.84 7.27
CA VAL A 314 -22.81 0.58 6.92
C VAL A 314 -23.13 1.37 8.18
N SER A 315 -22.53 2.55 8.30
CA SER A 315 -22.70 3.49 9.42
C SER A 315 -22.76 4.90 8.86
N ASP A 316 -23.84 5.22 8.14
CA ASP A 316 -24.08 6.53 7.48
C ASP A 316 -24.79 7.51 8.40
#